data_f5d24ee3ba93df484d186011fac35534
#
_entry.id   f5d24ee3ba93df484d186011fac35534
#
_cell.length_a   1.000
_cell.length_b   1.000
_cell.length_c   1.000
_cell.angle_alpha   90.00
_cell.angle_beta   90.00
_cell.angle_gamma   90.00
#
_symmetry.space_group_name_H-M   'P 1'
#
loop_
_entity.id
_entity.type
_entity.pdbx_description
1 polymer ?
#
loop_
_entity_poly.entity_id
_entity_poly.type
_entity_poly.pdbx_seq_one_letter_code
_entity_poly.pdbx_strand_id
1 'polypeptide(L)'
;MHIAIAGNIGSCKTTLTKMLAAHYGWTPKFESVDYNPYLADFYDDMERWSFNLQVYFLNKRFKDVVDISKLDEVIIQDRTIYEDARIFAPNLHGMGLMSTRDFENYSDLFDLMMSLVNPPDLLIYLRSSIPNLIGQIQKRGREYEKSIRIDYITGLNERYEHWIKDYKHNLLILDVDRIKFENRPEDFQEVIDKIDAELFGLFPNE
;
A
#
# COMPACT_ATOMS: atom_id res chain seq x y z
N MET A 1 -0.99 6.88 17.19
CA MET A 1 0.11 6.24 16.43
C MET A 1 -0.43 5.69 15.12
N HIS A 2 0.29 5.87 14.01
CA HIS A 2 -0.12 5.45 12.67
C HIS A 2 0.84 4.39 12.11
N ILE A 3 0.37 3.16 11.99
CA ILE A 3 1.08 2.05 11.34
C ILE A 3 0.50 1.88 9.93
N ALA A 4 1.34 1.73 8.93
CA ALA A 4 0.89 1.58 7.55
C ALA A 4 1.48 0.33 6.89
N ILE A 5 0.66 -0.40 6.11
CA ILE A 5 1.09 -1.56 5.36
C ILE A 5 1.13 -1.23 3.87
N ALA A 6 2.32 -1.32 3.28
CA ALA A 6 2.56 -1.12 1.86
C ALA A 6 2.91 -2.42 1.15
N GLY A 7 2.68 -2.45 -0.15
CA GLY A 7 3.04 -3.59 -1.00
C GLY A 7 2.19 -3.69 -2.26
N ASN A 8 2.69 -4.43 -3.23
CA ASN A 8 2.08 -4.56 -4.55
C ASN A 8 0.67 -5.19 -4.50
N ILE A 9 -0.05 -5.16 -5.59
CA ILE A 9 -1.32 -5.89 -5.77
C ILE A 9 -1.04 -7.39 -5.57
N GLY A 10 -1.83 -8.04 -4.70
CA GLY A 10 -1.62 -9.46 -4.38
C GLY A 10 -0.66 -9.76 -3.21
N SER A 11 -0.05 -8.76 -2.56
CA SER A 11 0.89 -8.98 -1.45
C SER A 11 0.26 -9.29 -0.09
N CYS A 12 -1.04 -9.56 -0.01
CA CYS A 12 -1.77 -9.92 1.22
C CYS A 12 -1.88 -8.82 2.29
N LYS A 13 -1.76 -7.54 1.92
CA LYS A 13 -1.86 -6.40 2.85
C LYS A 13 -3.10 -6.46 3.75
N THR A 14 -4.28 -6.58 3.13
CA THR A 14 -5.57 -6.59 3.84
C THR A 14 -5.67 -7.72 4.87
N THR A 15 -5.11 -8.89 4.54
CA THR A 15 -5.07 -10.03 5.46
C THR A 15 -4.19 -9.70 6.66
N LEU A 16 -2.96 -9.20 6.42
CA LEU A 16 -2.07 -8.84 7.51
C LEU A 16 -2.64 -7.71 8.37
N THR A 17 -3.25 -6.69 7.75
CA THR A 17 -3.94 -5.60 8.48
C THR A 17 -4.99 -6.15 9.44
N LYS A 18 -5.84 -7.10 9.00
CA LYS A 18 -6.86 -7.74 9.85
C LYS A 18 -6.24 -8.53 11.01
N MET A 19 -5.20 -9.31 10.72
CA MET A 19 -4.54 -10.14 11.72
C MET A 19 -3.85 -9.30 12.79
N LEU A 20 -3.11 -8.26 12.39
CA LEU A 20 -2.45 -7.35 13.33
C LEU A 20 -3.45 -6.52 14.14
N ALA A 21 -4.50 -6.00 13.50
CA ALA A 21 -5.58 -5.30 14.20
C ALA A 21 -6.21 -6.18 15.29
N ALA A 22 -6.48 -7.45 14.99
CA ALA A 22 -7.03 -8.40 15.96
C ALA A 22 -6.05 -8.74 17.09
N HIS A 23 -4.75 -8.89 16.77
CA HIS A 23 -3.72 -9.25 17.75
C HIS A 23 -3.44 -8.12 18.74
N TYR A 24 -3.24 -6.89 18.24
CA TYR A 24 -2.86 -5.75 19.08
C TYR A 24 -4.05 -4.93 19.59
N GLY A 25 -5.27 -5.20 19.11
CA GLY A 25 -6.43 -4.36 19.40
C GLY A 25 -6.40 -3.01 18.69
N TRP A 26 -5.66 -2.87 17.58
CA TRP A 26 -5.56 -1.66 16.79
C TRP A 26 -6.79 -1.45 15.91
N THR A 27 -7.13 -0.19 15.62
CA THR A 27 -8.23 0.14 14.72
C THR A 27 -7.78 0.03 13.25
N PRO A 28 -8.36 -0.89 12.44
CA PRO A 28 -7.97 -1.04 11.05
C PRO A 28 -8.64 0.00 10.15
N LYS A 29 -7.87 0.55 9.21
CA LYS A 29 -8.35 1.40 8.12
C LYS A 29 -8.08 0.70 6.79
N PHE A 30 -9.13 0.18 6.16
CA PHE A 30 -9.02 -0.57 4.91
C PHE A 30 -9.10 0.32 3.68
N GLU A 31 -8.47 -0.14 2.59
CA GLU A 31 -8.60 0.47 1.27
C GLU A 31 -10.05 0.38 0.77
N SER A 32 -10.64 1.52 0.40
CA SER A 32 -12.01 1.60 -0.14
C SER A 32 -12.02 1.25 -1.64
N VAL A 33 -11.89 -0.02 -1.99
CA VAL A 33 -11.96 -0.48 -3.39
C VAL A 33 -13.38 -0.80 -3.85
N ASP A 34 -14.26 -1.26 -2.94
CA ASP A 34 -15.58 -1.82 -3.29
C ASP A 34 -16.56 -0.79 -3.87
N TYR A 35 -16.36 0.49 -3.61
CA TYR A 35 -17.22 1.58 -4.11
C TYR A 35 -16.45 2.58 -4.98
N ASN A 36 -15.33 2.16 -5.58
CA ASN A 36 -14.57 3.02 -6.47
C ASN A 36 -15.25 3.06 -7.85
N PRO A 37 -15.76 4.24 -8.27
CA PRO A 37 -16.54 4.37 -9.52
C PRO A 37 -15.66 4.25 -10.77
N TYR A 38 -14.33 4.30 -10.65
CA TYR A 38 -13.40 4.30 -11.78
C TYR A 38 -12.65 2.98 -11.94
N LEU A 39 -12.67 2.10 -10.94
CA LEU A 39 -11.75 0.96 -10.92
C LEU A 39 -12.02 -0.06 -12.04
N ALA A 40 -13.28 -0.37 -12.31
CA ALA A 40 -13.65 -1.26 -13.39
C ALA A 40 -13.32 -0.64 -14.76
N ASP A 41 -13.74 0.60 -14.98
CA ASP A 41 -13.49 1.34 -16.23
C ASP A 41 -11.98 1.50 -16.49
N PHE A 42 -11.19 1.71 -15.43
CA PHE A 42 -9.74 1.79 -15.53
C PHE A 42 -9.10 0.50 -16.06
N TYR A 43 -9.55 -0.67 -15.62
CA TYR A 43 -9.00 -1.93 -16.14
C TYR A 43 -9.47 -2.24 -17.55
N ASP A 44 -10.59 -1.67 -18.01
CA ASP A 44 -11.05 -1.77 -19.39
C ASP A 44 -10.32 -0.79 -20.33
N ASP A 45 -10.10 0.46 -19.89
CA ASP A 45 -9.38 1.51 -20.64
C ASP A 45 -8.46 2.32 -19.70
N MET A 46 -7.25 1.81 -19.49
CA MET A 46 -6.28 2.41 -18.57
C MET A 46 -5.86 3.82 -19.02
N GLU A 47 -5.69 4.06 -20.33
CA GLU A 47 -5.27 5.37 -20.85
C GLU A 47 -6.33 6.43 -20.56
N ARG A 48 -7.59 6.12 -20.79
CA ARG A 48 -8.71 7.05 -20.55
C ARG A 48 -8.91 7.38 -19.08
N TRP A 49 -8.75 6.40 -18.18
CA TRP A 49 -9.19 6.52 -16.80
C TRP A 49 -8.06 6.65 -15.76
N SER A 50 -6.78 6.57 -16.17
CA SER A 50 -5.63 6.63 -15.28
C SER A 50 -5.65 7.85 -14.36
N PHE A 51 -5.76 9.05 -14.93
CA PHE A 51 -5.74 10.29 -14.16
C PHE A 51 -6.93 10.37 -13.18
N ASN A 52 -8.13 10.06 -13.67
CA ASN A 52 -9.35 10.10 -12.84
C ASN A 52 -9.25 9.16 -11.64
N LEU A 53 -8.79 7.91 -11.87
CA LEU A 53 -8.60 6.93 -10.82
C LEU A 53 -7.57 7.38 -9.79
N GLN A 54 -6.42 7.91 -10.25
CA GLN A 54 -5.36 8.35 -9.35
C GLN A 54 -5.78 9.56 -8.50
N VAL A 55 -6.49 10.53 -9.08
CA VAL A 55 -7.05 11.67 -8.32
C VAL A 55 -8.11 11.20 -7.31
N TYR A 56 -8.94 10.22 -7.68
CA TYR A 56 -9.91 9.64 -6.75
C TYR A 56 -9.22 8.99 -5.53
N PHE A 57 -8.21 8.15 -5.77
CA PHE A 57 -7.45 7.52 -4.68
C PHE A 57 -6.71 8.56 -3.83
N LEU A 58 -6.04 9.52 -4.46
CA LEU A 58 -5.35 10.60 -3.76
C LEU A 58 -6.28 11.33 -2.78
N ASN A 59 -7.45 11.74 -3.26
CA ASN A 59 -8.47 12.42 -2.42
C ASN A 59 -8.93 11.55 -1.24
N LYS A 60 -9.24 10.26 -1.49
CA LYS A 60 -9.69 9.35 -0.43
C LYS A 60 -8.61 9.11 0.62
N ARG A 61 -7.37 8.83 0.20
CA ARG A 61 -6.26 8.56 1.11
C ARG A 61 -5.82 9.80 1.88
N PHE A 62 -5.84 10.97 1.24
CA PHE A 62 -5.55 12.21 1.95
C PHE A 62 -6.56 12.45 3.07
N LYS A 63 -7.86 12.26 2.78
CA LYS A 63 -8.89 12.32 3.82
C LYS A 63 -8.60 11.32 4.94
N ASP A 64 -8.25 10.07 4.61
CA ASP A 64 -7.94 9.05 5.60
C ASP A 64 -6.76 9.47 6.49
N VAL A 65 -5.66 10.00 5.92
CA VAL A 65 -4.49 10.46 6.69
C VAL A 65 -4.86 11.64 7.60
N VAL A 66 -5.65 12.60 7.11
CA VAL A 66 -6.14 13.72 7.91
C VAL A 66 -7.04 13.24 9.05
N ASP A 67 -7.90 12.26 8.80
CA ASP A 67 -8.77 11.70 9.85
C ASP A 67 -7.93 10.92 10.88
N ILE A 68 -6.97 10.09 10.44
CA ILE A 68 -6.02 9.37 11.32
C ILE A 68 -5.25 10.35 12.22
N SER A 69 -4.78 11.48 11.69
CA SER A 69 -3.99 12.45 12.45
C SER A 69 -4.75 13.10 13.63
N LYS A 70 -6.08 12.99 13.67
CA LYS A 70 -6.95 13.54 14.72
C LYS A 70 -7.30 12.52 15.81
N LEU A 71 -6.99 11.23 15.59
CA LEU A 71 -7.36 10.16 16.50
C LEU A 71 -6.24 9.92 17.53
N ASP A 72 -6.64 9.75 18.79
CA ASP A 72 -5.73 9.42 19.90
C ASP A 72 -5.70 7.90 20.17
N GLU A 73 -5.59 7.13 19.10
CA GLU A 73 -5.52 5.67 19.12
C GLU A 73 -4.50 5.15 18.11
N VAL A 74 -4.22 3.84 18.16
CA VAL A 74 -3.32 3.21 17.19
C VAL A 74 -4.13 2.76 15.99
N ILE A 75 -3.82 3.34 14.83
CA ILE A 75 -4.45 3.00 13.55
C ILE A 75 -3.49 2.19 12.70
N ILE A 76 -3.97 1.07 12.15
CA ILE A 76 -3.27 0.31 11.14
C ILE A 76 -3.96 0.47 9.77
N GLN A 77 -3.24 1.05 8.80
CA GLN A 77 -3.78 1.40 7.49
C GLN A 77 -3.30 0.42 6.41
N ASP A 78 -4.26 -0.13 5.66
CA ASP A 78 -4.00 -0.92 4.44
C ASP A 78 -3.79 0.02 3.26
N ARG A 79 -2.58 0.14 2.78
CA ARG A 79 -2.09 1.00 1.70
C ARG A 79 -2.05 2.49 2.07
N THR A 80 -0.97 3.14 1.68
CA THR A 80 -0.69 4.55 1.97
C THR A 80 -0.93 5.46 0.77
N ILE A 81 -1.06 6.77 1.02
CA ILE A 81 -1.10 7.80 -0.01
C ILE A 81 0.24 7.89 -0.78
N TYR A 82 1.35 7.51 -0.16
CA TYR A 82 2.67 7.52 -0.80
C TYR A 82 2.75 6.53 -1.97
N GLU A 83 2.05 5.40 -1.89
CA GLU A 83 2.04 4.39 -2.95
C GLU A 83 1.38 4.93 -4.23
N ASP A 84 0.30 5.73 -4.11
CA ASP A 84 -0.35 6.32 -5.28
C ASP A 84 0.62 7.24 -6.04
N ALA A 85 1.35 8.11 -5.33
CA ALA A 85 2.22 9.11 -5.93
C ALA A 85 3.63 8.59 -6.29
N ARG A 86 4.14 7.59 -5.57
CA ARG A 86 5.51 7.09 -5.79
C ARG A 86 5.54 5.82 -6.65
N ILE A 87 4.42 5.10 -6.74
CA ILE A 87 4.34 3.80 -7.43
C ILE A 87 3.34 3.85 -8.58
N PHE A 88 2.04 4.08 -8.29
CA PHE A 88 0.98 3.91 -9.29
C PHE A 88 0.99 5.00 -10.36
N ALA A 89 0.93 6.27 -10.00
CA ALA A 89 0.93 7.37 -10.97
C ALA A 89 2.21 7.41 -11.82
N PRO A 90 3.44 7.28 -11.25
CA PRO A 90 4.65 7.18 -12.06
C PRO A 90 4.70 5.95 -12.96
N ASN A 91 4.09 4.82 -12.55
CA ASN A 91 4.02 3.64 -13.41
C ASN A 91 3.13 3.89 -14.63
N LEU A 92 1.96 4.47 -14.42
CA LEU A 92 1.03 4.81 -15.50
C LEU A 92 1.63 5.84 -16.47
N HIS A 93 2.31 6.86 -15.94
CA HIS A 93 3.05 7.83 -16.76
C HIS A 93 4.17 7.16 -17.56
N GLY A 94 5.00 6.32 -16.93
CA GLY A 94 6.09 5.61 -17.60
C GLY A 94 5.62 4.62 -18.68
N MET A 95 4.40 4.10 -18.58
CA MET A 95 3.76 3.26 -19.59
C MET A 95 3.05 4.07 -20.70
N GLY A 96 3.06 5.39 -20.64
CA GLY A 96 2.34 6.25 -21.59
C GLY A 96 0.82 6.31 -21.38
N LEU A 97 0.32 5.78 -20.25
CA LEU A 97 -1.10 5.72 -19.90
C LEU A 97 -1.60 6.96 -19.13
N MET A 98 -0.70 7.87 -18.79
CA MET A 98 -0.98 9.17 -18.19
C MET A 98 -0.10 10.21 -18.86
N SER A 99 -0.67 11.34 -19.31
CA SER A 99 0.10 12.40 -19.96
C SER A 99 1.09 13.05 -18.99
N THR A 100 2.19 13.59 -19.48
CA THR A 100 3.16 14.33 -18.65
C THR A 100 2.49 15.48 -17.92
N ARG A 101 1.63 16.24 -18.58
CA ARG A 101 0.88 17.35 -17.97
C ARG A 101 0.00 16.88 -16.80
N ASP A 102 -0.70 15.77 -16.96
CA ASP A 102 -1.58 15.23 -15.92
C ASP A 102 -0.76 14.67 -14.75
N PHE A 103 0.36 14.03 -15.05
CA PHE A 103 1.29 13.51 -14.04
C PHE A 103 1.94 14.63 -13.21
N GLU A 104 2.39 15.71 -13.86
CA GLU A 104 2.95 16.89 -13.18
C GLU A 104 1.92 17.54 -12.27
N ASN A 105 0.71 17.80 -12.78
CA ASN A 105 -0.39 18.36 -11.97
C ASN A 105 -0.79 17.46 -10.79
N TYR A 106 -0.80 16.14 -10.98
CA TYR A 106 -1.02 15.17 -9.91
C TYR A 106 0.09 15.22 -8.85
N SER A 107 1.34 15.31 -9.28
CA SER A 107 2.50 15.36 -8.39
C SER A 107 2.54 16.63 -7.55
N ASP A 108 2.24 17.78 -8.15
CA ASP A 108 2.14 19.07 -7.46
C ASP A 108 1.04 19.03 -6.38
N LEU A 109 -0.11 18.44 -6.72
CA LEU A 109 -1.22 18.28 -5.77
C LEU A 109 -0.82 17.36 -4.60
N PHE A 110 -0.14 16.24 -4.89
CA PHE A 110 0.37 15.34 -3.85
C PHE A 110 1.36 16.04 -2.93
N ASP A 111 2.35 16.75 -3.48
CA ASP A 111 3.38 17.43 -2.69
C ASP A 111 2.75 18.52 -1.78
N LEU A 112 1.76 19.25 -2.27
CA LEU A 112 0.98 20.18 -1.45
C LEU A 112 0.27 19.46 -0.30
N MET A 113 -0.41 18.34 -0.57
CA MET A 113 -1.10 17.55 0.46
C MET A 113 -0.13 17.02 1.51
N MET A 114 1.06 16.55 1.10
CA MET A 114 2.07 15.99 2.02
C MET A 114 2.71 17.04 2.92
N SER A 115 2.71 18.30 2.52
CA SER A 115 3.15 19.40 3.40
C SER A 115 2.24 19.63 4.62
N LEU A 116 1.04 19.03 4.62
CA LEU A 116 0.00 19.22 5.65
C LEU A 116 -0.15 18.02 6.60
N VAL A 117 0.54 16.91 6.37
CA VAL A 117 0.39 15.67 7.15
C VAL A 117 1.75 15.05 7.44
N ASN A 118 1.81 14.21 8.49
CA ASN A 118 3.01 13.47 8.84
C ASN A 118 3.05 12.08 8.19
N PRO A 119 4.24 11.53 7.93
CA PRO A 119 4.38 10.13 7.53
C PRO A 119 3.91 9.19 8.65
N PRO A 120 3.64 7.90 8.33
CA PRO A 120 3.33 6.91 9.35
C PRO A 120 4.52 6.71 10.31
N ASP A 121 4.20 6.40 11.56
CA ASP A 121 5.19 6.10 12.61
C ASP A 121 6.00 4.83 12.28
N LEU A 122 5.37 3.86 11.60
CA LEU A 122 6.01 2.67 11.03
C LEU A 122 5.37 2.30 9.70
N LEU A 123 6.21 2.10 8.67
CA LEU A 123 5.81 1.50 7.39
C LEU A 123 6.22 0.03 7.36
N ILE A 124 5.26 -0.88 7.16
CA ILE A 124 5.50 -2.31 6.96
C ILE A 124 5.37 -2.60 5.47
N TYR A 125 6.49 -2.91 4.81
CA TYR A 125 6.50 -3.24 3.39
C TYR A 125 6.48 -4.74 3.17
N LEU A 126 5.46 -5.23 2.44
CA LEU A 126 5.31 -6.62 2.04
C LEU A 126 6.02 -6.85 0.70
N ARG A 127 7.27 -7.31 0.77
CA ARG A 127 8.05 -7.67 -0.41
C ARG A 127 7.59 -9.01 -0.96
N SER A 128 7.36 -9.08 -2.27
CA SER A 128 6.95 -10.32 -2.92
C SER A 128 7.47 -10.43 -4.35
N SER A 129 7.72 -11.65 -4.80
CA SER A 129 8.06 -11.94 -6.18
C SER A 129 6.84 -11.88 -7.11
N ILE A 130 7.08 -11.59 -8.38
CA ILE A 130 6.01 -11.53 -9.40
C ILE A 130 5.20 -12.84 -9.47
N PRO A 131 5.81 -14.05 -9.47
CA PRO A 131 5.03 -15.30 -9.46
C PRO A 131 4.10 -15.43 -8.25
N ASN A 132 4.55 -15.04 -7.05
CA ASN A 132 3.71 -15.09 -5.84
C ASN A 132 2.55 -14.09 -5.93
N LEU A 133 2.81 -12.85 -6.38
CA LEU A 133 1.76 -11.83 -6.58
C LEU A 133 0.68 -12.32 -7.55
N ILE A 134 1.07 -12.85 -8.71
CA ILE A 134 0.15 -13.39 -9.70
C ILE A 134 -0.69 -14.53 -9.11
N GLY A 135 -0.05 -15.46 -8.40
CA GLY A 135 -0.74 -16.57 -7.73
C GLY A 135 -1.80 -16.09 -6.74
N GLN A 136 -1.49 -15.06 -5.94
CA GLN A 136 -2.44 -14.48 -4.97
C GLN A 136 -3.58 -13.72 -5.65
N ILE A 137 -3.30 -12.97 -6.75
CA ILE A 137 -4.32 -12.29 -7.55
C ILE A 137 -5.30 -13.33 -8.14
N GLN A 138 -4.79 -14.40 -8.72
CA GLN A 138 -5.60 -15.49 -9.29
C GLN A 138 -6.45 -16.18 -8.22
N LYS A 139 -5.86 -16.49 -7.05
CA LYS A 139 -6.55 -17.11 -5.91
C LYS A 139 -7.70 -16.24 -5.39
N ARG A 140 -7.50 -14.91 -5.37
CA ARG A 140 -8.51 -13.93 -4.95
C ARG A 140 -9.68 -13.82 -5.91
N GLY A 141 -9.44 -13.93 -7.23
CA GLY A 141 -10.44 -14.10 -8.28
C GLY A 141 -11.38 -12.91 -8.51
N ARG A 142 -10.93 -11.68 -8.29
CA ARG A 142 -11.73 -10.48 -8.60
C ARG A 142 -11.89 -10.32 -10.11
N GLU A 143 -13.14 -10.10 -10.60
CA GLU A 143 -13.43 -10.03 -12.03
C GLU A 143 -12.60 -8.97 -12.77
N TYR A 144 -12.49 -7.76 -12.24
CA TYR A 144 -11.73 -6.66 -12.86
C TYR A 144 -10.21 -6.89 -12.85
N GLU A 145 -9.71 -7.82 -12.05
CA GLU A 145 -8.29 -8.17 -11.99
C GLU A 145 -7.87 -9.18 -13.07
N LYS A 146 -8.84 -9.82 -13.75
CA LYS A 146 -8.53 -10.80 -14.81
C LYS A 146 -7.80 -10.19 -16.01
N SER A 147 -7.98 -8.89 -16.23
CA SER A 147 -7.34 -8.12 -17.32
C SER A 147 -6.00 -7.50 -16.91
N ILE A 148 -5.54 -7.68 -15.65
CA ILE A 148 -4.26 -7.13 -15.21
C ILE A 148 -3.10 -7.75 -16.01
N ARG A 149 -2.30 -6.87 -16.63
CA ARG A 149 -1.13 -7.28 -17.42
C ARG A 149 0.07 -7.55 -16.51
N ILE A 150 0.87 -8.54 -16.88
CA ILE A 150 2.08 -8.90 -16.13
C ILE A 150 3.09 -7.76 -16.12
N ASP A 151 3.26 -7.04 -17.24
CA ASP A 151 4.16 -5.89 -17.33
C ASP A 151 3.75 -4.74 -16.38
N TYR A 152 2.44 -4.54 -16.18
CA TYR A 152 1.94 -3.58 -15.20
C TYR A 152 2.36 -3.96 -13.77
N ILE A 153 2.13 -5.22 -13.35
CA ILE A 153 2.54 -5.70 -12.02
C ILE A 153 4.06 -5.64 -11.85
N THR A 154 4.82 -5.97 -12.89
CA THR A 154 6.29 -5.93 -12.87
C THR A 154 6.78 -4.50 -12.69
N GLY A 155 6.26 -3.55 -13.46
CA GLY A 155 6.62 -2.14 -13.34
C GLY A 155 6.28 -1.55 -11.96
N LEU A 156 5.14 -1.94 -11.39
CA LEU A 156 4.81 -1.58 -10.00
C LEU A 156 5.86 -2.14 -9.02
N ASN A 157 6.23 -3.42 -9.16
CA ASN A 157 7.17 -4.07 -8.25
C ASN A 157 8.55 -3.41 -8.27
N GLU A 158 9.07 -3.07 -9.45
CA GLU A 158 10.33 -2.35 -9.62
C GLU A 158 10.29 -0.98 -8.92
N ARG A 159 9.16 -0.26 -9.01
CA ARG A 159 8.97 1.04 -8.35
C ARG A 159 8.89 0.91 -6.84
N TYR A 160 8.25 -0.15 -6.32
CA TYR A 160 8.26 -0.45 -4.89
C TYR A 160 9.69 -0.65 -4.38
N GLU A 161 10.49 -1.51 -5.03
CA GLU A 161 11.87 -1.74 -4.60
C GLU A 161 12.71 -0.47 -4.63
N HIS A 162 12.48 0.40 -5.63
CA HIS A 162 13.16 1.69 -5.73
C HIS A 162 12.75 2.65 -4.59
N TRP A 163 11.45 2.80 -4.36
CA TRP A 163 10.92 3.65 -3.30
C TRP A 163 11.37 3.21 -1.91
N ILE A 164 11.30 1.91 -1.63
CA ILE A 164 11.69 1.34 -0.33
C ILE A 164 13.18 1.52 -0.05
N LYS A 165 14.03 1.43 -1.07
CA LYS A 165 15.47 1.67 -0.95
C LYS A 165 15.78 3.08 -0.46
N ASP A 166 15.00 4.06 -0.88
CA ASP A 166 15.20 5.48 -0.57
C ASP A 166 14.32 5.99 0.58
N TYR A 167 13.50 5.12 1.18
CA TYR A 167 12.61 5.49 2.27
C TYR A 167 13.40 5.89 3.52
N LYS A 168 13.07 7.05 4.13
CA LYS A 168 13.88 7.70 5.19
C LYS A 168 13.30 7.59 6.59
N HIS A 169 12.11 7.02 6.73
CA HIS A 169 11.44 6.86 8.02
C HIS A 169 11.49 5.40 8.49
N ASN A 170 10.89 5.10 9.64
CA ASN A 170 10.85 3.74 10.18
C ASN A 170 10.22 2.76 9.20
N LEU A 171 10.93 1.70 8.88
CA LEU A 171 10.57 0.72 7.84
C LEU A 171 10.86 -0.70 8.30
N LEU A 172 9.84 -1.53 8.28
CA LEU A 172 9.96 -2.98 8.44
C LEU A 172 9.67 -3.68 7.10
N ILE A 173 10.61 -4.49 6.62
CA ILE A 173 10.43 -5.28 5.39
C ILE A 173 10.12 -6.73 5.76
N LEU A 174 8.99 -7.23 5.24
CA LEU A 174 8.55 -8.62 5.39
C LEU A 174 8.56 -9.31 4.02
N ASP A 175 9.37 -10.35 3.86
CA ASP A 175 9.40 -11.19 2.65
C ASP A 175 8.25 -12.20 2.72
N VAL A 176 7.15 -11.92 2.00
CA VAL A 176 5.96 -12.77 2.00
C VAL A 176 6.06 -13.97 1.03
N ASP A 177 7.17 -14.09 0.31
CA ASP A 177 7.48 -15.35 -0.39
C ASP A 177 7.93 -16.42 0.62
N ARG A 178 8.60 -16.01 1.69
CA ARG A 178 9.06 -16.87 2.78
C ARG A 178 8.06 -16.95 3.93
N ILE A 179 7.59 -15.81 4.42
CA ILE A 179 6.69 -15.70 5.59
C ILE A 179 5.24 -15.92 5.13
N LYS A 180 4.64 -17.07 5.50
CA LYS A 180 3.28 -17.45 5.14
C LYS A 180 2.31 -17.26 6.32
N PHE A 181 2.28 -16.06 6.88
CA PHE A 181 1.51 -15.70 8.07
C PHE A 181 0.02 -16.05 8.03
N GLU A 182 -0.58 -16.16 6.82
CA GLU A 182 -1.98 -16.55 6.66
C GLU A 182 -2.25 -18.01 7.08
N ASN A 183 -1.26 -18.90 6.93
CA ASN A 183 -1.44 -20.35 7.04
C ASN A 183 -0.54 -20.98 8.10
N ARG A 184 0.41 -20.23 8.66
CA ARG A 184 1.38 -20.72 9.64
C ARG A 184 1.43 -19.79 10.85
N PRO A 185 0.96 -20.24 12.02
CA PRO A 185 1.01 -19.44 13.25
C PRO A 185 2.43 -19.02 13.63
N GLU A 186 3.42 -19.87 13.38
CA GLU A 186 4.83 -19.58 13.64
C GLU A 186 5.36 -18.41 12.79
N ASP A 187 4.95 -18.33 11.51
CA ASP A 187 5.31 -17.23 10.62
C ASP A 187 4.61 -15.92 11.05
N PHE A 188 3.38 -16.02 11.57
CA PHE A 188 2.69 -14.85 12.12
C PHE A 188 3.37 -14.38 13.41
N GLN A 189 3.82 -15.31 14.28
CA GLN A 189 4.59 -14.93 15.46
C GLN A 189 5.90 -14.24 15.08
N GLU A 190 6.60 -14.70 14.04
CA GLU A 190 7.81 -14.02 13.53
C GLU A 190 7.50 -12.56 13.11
N VAL A 191 6.32 -12.31 12.51
CA VAL A 191 5.88 -10.95 12.15
C VAL A 191 5.67 -10.10 13.41
N ILE A 192 4.99 -10.65 14.43
CA ILE A 192 4.76 -9.98 15.71
C ILE A 192 6.10 -9.60 16.36
N ASP A 193 7.02 -10.56 16.51
CA ASP A 193 8.33 -10.35 17.15
C ASP A 193 9.13 -9.23 16.45
N LYS A 194 9.04 -9.14 15.12
CA LYS A 194 9.69 -8.07 14.33
C LYS A 194 9.03 -6.71 14.56
N ILE A 195 7.70 -6.66 14.62
CA ILE A 195 6.96 -5.41 14.88
C ILE A 195 7.23 -4.92 16.30
N ASP A 196 7.21 -5.82 17.29
CA ASP A 196 7.50 -5.48 18.67
C ASP A 196 8.94 -4.94 18.84
N ALA A 197 9.90 -5.52 18.13
CA ALA A 197 11.27 -5.01 18.11
C ALA A 197 11.38 -3.60 17.53
N GLU A 198 10.61 -3.28 16.48
CA GLU A 198 10.61 -1.94 15.86
C GLU A 198 9.86 -0.91 16.71
N LEU A 199 8.73 -1.29 17.32
CA LEU A 199 7.87 -0.34 18.04
C LEU A 199 8.32 -0.11 19.49
N PHE A 200 8.81 -1.17 20.15
CA PHE A 200 9.11 -1.14 21.58
C PHE A 200 10.60 -1.30 21.88
N GLY A 201 11.42 -1.52 20.83
CA GLY A 201 12.86 -1.75 20.96
C GLY A 201 13.19 -3.14 21.52
N LEU A 202 14.50 -3.52 21.45
CA LEU A 202 15.00 -4.75 22.08
C LEU A 202 15.03 -4.63 23.62
N PHE A 203 14.95 -3.40 24.12
CA PHE A 203 14.88 -3.08 25.55
C PHE A 203 13.72 -2.10 25.71
N PRO A 204 12.58 -2.53 26.30
CA PRO A 204 11.50 -1.62 26.62
C PRO A 204 12.06 -0.48 27.47
N ASN A 205 11.78 0.75 27.10
CA ASN A 205 12.12 1.90 27.92
C ASN A 205 11.44 1.71 29.28
N GLU A 206 12.23 1.60 30.37
CA GLU A 206 11.77 1.59 31.73
C GLU A 206 11.03 2.87 32.11
#